data_e29147fc8fc9b4d3fe5af57584e33796
#
_entry.id   e29147fc8fc9b4d3fe5af57584e33796
#
_cell.length_a   1.000
_cell.length_b   1.000
_cell.length_c   1.000
_cell.angle_alpha   90.00
_cell.angle_beta   90.00
_cell.angle_gamma   90.00
#
_symmetry.space_group_name_H-M   'P 1'
#
loop_
_entity.id
_entity.type
_entity.pdbx_description
1 polymer ?
#
loop_
_entity_poly.entity_id
_entity_poly.type
_entity_poly.pdbx_seq_one_letter_code
_entity_poly.pdbx_strand_id
1 'polypeptide(L)'
;MSNMNKKTIRMLREELEVILTEPLKNMGFKFELGSSTYDEDSVKFNGFRISLENSLSVEEKELKREMEWRQTQSYVMSLDNEKVAKINANNFVLYGYRPRAKKHPFIIKNLDKKDGNNLQVCSEDVAEKFFGIAGSKTYGTLIKTDIDGNVIGTEEV
;
A
#
# COMPACT_ATOMS: atom_id res chain seq x y z
N MET A 1 -20.36 -25.85 -29.53
CA MET A 1 -19.17 -24.97 -29.66
C MET A 1 -19.12 -24.04 -28.46
N SER A 2 -18.03 -24.07 -27.73
CA SER A 2 -17.88 -23.17 -26.57
C SER A 2 -17.40 -21.82 -27.06
N ASN A 3 -18.28 -20.84 -27.11
CA ASN A 3 -17.86 -19.46 -27.40
C ASN A 3 -17.15 -18.89 -26.18
N MET A 4 -16.02 -18.22 -26.42
CA MET A 4 -15.32 -17.45 -25.40
C MET A 4 -16.19 -16.26 -24.96
N ASN A 5 -16.91 -16.45 -23.89
CA ASN A 5 -17.70 -15.38 -23.29
C ASN A 5 -17.24 -15.10 -21.86
N LYS A 6 -17.70 -14.02 -21.29
CA LYS A 6 -17.31 -13.58 -19.94
C LYS A 6 -17.47 -14.68 -18.86
N LYS A 7 -18.50 -15.53 -18.99
CA LYS A 7 -18.76 -16.64 -18.06
C LYS A 7 -17.72 -17.74 -18.22
N THR A 8 -17.44 -18.15 -19.47
CA THR A 8 -16.42 -19.17 -19.79
C THR A 8 -15.04 -18.74 -19.30
N ILE A 9 -14.68 -17.47 -19.49
CA ILE A 9 -13.38 -16.93 -19.06
C ILE A 9 -13.26 -16.93 -17.55
N ARG A 10 -14.34 -16.56 -16.85
CA ARG A 10 -14.34 -16.61 -15.39
C ARG A 10 -14.15 -18.03 -14.87
N MET A 11 -14.83 -19.01 -15.45
CA MET A 11 -14.66 -20.42 -15.09
C MET A 11 -13.25 -20.91 -15.34
N LEU A 12 -12.67 -20.60 -16.52
CA LEU A 12 -11.28 -20.96 -16.86
C LEU A 12 -10.28 -20.33 -15.88
N ARG A 13 -10.50 -19.10 -15.48
CA ARG A 13 -9.68 -18.41 -14.48
C ARG A 13 -9.74 -19.12 -13.14
N GLU A 14 -10.94 -19.40 -12.64
CA GLU A 14 -11.17 -20.09 -11.38
C GLU A 14 -10.51 -21.49 -11.38
N GLU A 15 -10.64 -22.24 -12.46
CA GLU A 15 -9.99 -23.55 -12.62
C GLU A 15 -8.46 -23.45 -12.66
N LEU A 16 -7.90 -22.51 -13.42
CA LEU A 16 -6.44 -22.29 -13.47
C LEU A 16 -5.88 -21.87 -12.11
N GLU A 17 -6.59 -21.00 -11.40
CA GLU A 17 -6.21 -20.60 -10.06
C GLU A 17 -6.20 -21.79 -9.10
N VAL A 18 -7.21 -22.65 -9.14
CA VAL A 18 -7.27 -23.86 -8.31
C VAL A 18 -6.15 -24.85 -8.64
N ILE A 19 -5.95 -25.14 -9.93
CA ILE A 19 -4.94 -26.12 -10.40
C ILE A 19 -3.52 -25.67 -10.07
N LEU A 20 -3.21 -24.38 -10.18
CA LEU A 20 -1.85 -23.86 -10.01
C LEU A 20 -1.55 -23.43 -8.57
N THR A 21 -2.55 -22.99 -7.80
CA THR A 21 -2.33 -22.48 -6.45
C THR A 21 -1.84 -23.56 -5.50
N GLU A 22 -2.49 -24.72 -5.45
CA GLU A 22 -2.11 -25.80 -4.53
C GLU A 22 -0.69 -26.35 -4.76
N PRO A 23 -0.29 -26.73 -5.99
CA PRO A 23 1.08 -27.19 -6.23
C PRO A 23 2.14 -26.14 -5.91
N LEU A 24 1.89 -24.88 -6.30
CA LEU A 24 2.84 -23.80 -6.06
C LEU A 24 2.94 -23.45 -4.59
N LYS A 25 1.84 -23.48 -3.86
CA LYS A 25 1.81 -23.28 -2.40
C LYS A 25 2.61 -24.35 -1.67
N ASN A 26 2.48 -25.62 -2.07
CA ASN A 26 3.28 -26.71 -1.51
C ASN A 26 4.79 -26.55 -1.75
N MET A 27 5.17 -25.79 -2.77
CA MET A 27 6.55 -25.40 -3.06
C MET A 27 6.97 -24.07 -2.38
N GLY A 28 6.08 -23.44 -1.60
CA GLY A 28 6.34 -22.16 -0.92
C GLY A 28 6.16 -20.93 -1.81
N PHE A 29 5.39 -21.05 -2.90
CA PHE A 29 5.11 -19.96 -3.82
C PHE A 29 3.65 -19.56 -3.80
N LYS A 30 3.40 -18.26 -3.99
CA LYS A 30 2.10 -17.68 -4.24
C LYS A 30 1.92 -17.42 -5.73
N PHE A 31 0.76 -17.76 -6.27
CA PHE A 31 0.38 -17.53 -7.65
C PHE A 31 -0.69 -16.45 -7.75
N GLU A 32 -0.54 -15.54 -8.69
CA GLU A 32 -1.52 -14.50 -9.01
C GLU A 32 -1.68 -14.40 -10.52
N LEU A 33 -2.93 -14.47 -10.99
CA LEU A 33 -3.27 -14.33 -12.39
C LEU A 33 -3.67 -12.87 -12.69
N GLY A 34 -3.06 -12.29 -13.73
CA GLY A 34 -3.32 -10.93 -14.17
C GLY A 34 -4.70 -10.75 -14.84
N SER A 35 -4.94 -9.57 -15.39
CA SER A 35 -6.15 -9.28 -16.16
C SER A 35 -6.25 -10.18 -17.41
N SER A 36 -7.47 -10.39 -17.92
CA SER A 36 -7.68 -11.15 -19.15
C SER A 36 -8.27 -10.26 -20.24
N THR A 37 -7.80 -10.46 -21.46
CA THR A 37 -8.42 -9.97 -22.69
C THR A 37 -8.83 -11.17 -23.53
N TYR A 38 -9.92 -11.07 -24.26
CA TYR A 38 -10.46 -12.19 -25.05
C TYR A 38 -11.12 -11.72 -26.33
N ASP A 39 -11.15 -12.60 -27.30
CA ASP A 39 -11.91 -12.51 -28.53
C ASP A 39 -12.88 -13.72 -28.66
N GLU A 40 -13.43 -13.98 -29.82
CA GLU A 40 -14.40 -15.07 -30.03
C GLU A 40 -13.82 -16.45 -29.80
N ASP A 41 -12.53 -16.65 -30.06
CA ASP A 41 -11.87 -17.95 -30.11
C ASP A 41 -10.76 -18.13 -29.06
N SER A 42 -10.32 -17.03 -28.42
CA SER A 42 -9.17 -17.07 -27.53
C SER A 42 -9.30 -16.19 -26.30
N VAL A 43 -8.60 -16.56 -25.24
CA VAL A 43 -8.37 -15.73 -24.07
C VAL A 43 -6.87 -15.59 -23.81
N LYS A 44 -6.46 -14.35 -23.57
CA LYS A 44 -5.09 -14.01 -23.18
C LYS A 44 -5.11 -13.47 -21.76
N PHE A 45 -4.37 -14.10 -20.87
CA PHE A 45 -4.09 -13.54 -19.55
C PHE A 45 -2.87 -12.62 -19.67
N ASN A 46 -3.04 -11.37 -19.22
CA ASN A 46 -2.00 -10.33 -19.31
C ASN A 46 -1.00 -10.48 -18.15
N GLY A 47 -0.27 -11.57 -18.20
CA GLY A 47 0.73 -11.93 -17.21
C GLY A 47 0.20 -12.79 -16.07
N PHE A 48 1.11 -13.45 -15.44
CA PHE A 48 0.95 -14.14 -14.19
C PHE A 48 2.15 -13.79 -13.30
N ARG A 49 1.97 -13.92 -12.00
CA ARG A 49 3.01 -13.64 -11.04
C ARG A 49 3.18 -14.84 -10.12
N ILE A 50 4.41 -15.29 -10.00
CA ILE A 50 4.82 -16.27 -8.99
C ILE A 50 5.76 -15.54 -8.04
N SER A 51 5.47 -15.59 -6.75
CA SER A 51 6.27 -14.98 -5.70
C SER A 51 6.43 -15.95 -4.55
N LEU A 52 7.43 -15.75 -3.70
CA LEU A 52 7.52 -16.52 -2.46
C LEU A 52 6.28 -16.23 -1.60
N GLU A 53 5.75 -17.24 -0.92
CA GLU A 53 4.52 -17.12 -0.12
C GLU A 53 4.59 -15.98 0.90
N ASN A 54 5.76 -15.76 1.49
CA ASN A 54 6.03 -14.70 2.46
C ASN A 54 6.67 -13.44 1.86
N SER A 55 6.65 -13.29 0.52
CA SER A 55 7.19 -12.08 -0.09
C SER A 55 6.25 -10.90 0.11
N LEU A 56 6.83 -9.78 0.54
CA LEU A 56 6.11 -8.52 0.59
C LEU A 56 5.63 -8.12 -0.82
N SER A 57 4.43 -7.58 -0.92
CA SER A 57 3.92 -6.96 -2.14
C SER A 57 4.81 -5.78 -2.56
N VAL A 58 4.61 -5.27 -3.77
CA VAL A 58 5.35 -4.08 -4.23
C VAL A 58 5.04 -2.89 -3.33
N GLU A 59 3.78 -2.71 -2.98
CA GLU A 59 3.32 -1.62 -2.13
C GLU A 59 3.87 -1.71 -0.70
N GLU A 60 4.00 -2.91 -0.15
CA GLU A 60 4.63 -3.11 1.17
C GLU A 60 6.13 -2.82 1.16
N LYS A 61 6.83 -3.20 0.09
CA LYS A 61 8.25 -2.87 -0.11
C LYS A 61 8.48 -1.37 -0.25
N GLU A 62 7.61 -0.69 -1.02
CA GLU A 62 7.68 0.76 -1.16
C GLU A 62 7.33 1.47 0.15
N LEU A 63 6.37 0.97 0.94
CA LEU A 63 6.10 1.49 2.27
C LEU A 63 7.33 1.40 3.18
N LYS A 64 8.01 0.25 3.20
CA LYS A 64 9.22 0.07 3.99
C LYS A 64 10.30 1.08 3.61
N ARG A 65 10.53 1.30 2.32
CA ARG A 65 11.48 2.32 1.82
C ARG A 65 11.07 3.73 2.23
N GLU A 66 9.78 4.06 2.12
CA GLU A 66 9.26 5.37 2.54
C GLU A 66 9.47 5.59 4.03
N MET A 67 9.19 4.59 4.86
CA MET A 67 9.40 4.67 6.31
C MET A 67 10.89 4.83 6.67
N GLU A 68 11.78 4.07 6.02
CA GLU A 68 13.23 4.20 6.20
C GLU A 68 13.71 5.62 5.80
N TRP A 69 13.22 6.14 4.68
CA TRP A 69 13.52 7.50 4.25
C TRP A 69 13.02 8.55 5.26
N ARG A 70 11.78 8.42 5.74
CA ARG A 70 11.20 9.35 6.73
C ARG A 70 11.99 9.40 8.03
N GLN A 71 12.55 8.29 8.48
CA GLN A 71 13.40 8.24 9.66
C GLN A 71 14.69 9.04 9.48
N THR A 72 15.17 9.24 8.27
CA THR A 72 16.36 10.06 7.97
C THR A 72 16.06 11.55 7.85
N GLN A 73 14.77 11.93 7.79
CA GLN A 73 14.34 13.31 7.59
C GLN A 73 13.77 13.90 8.89
N SER A 74 14.45 14.89 9.45
CA SER A 74 14.02 15.54 10.70
C SER A 74 12.72 16.35 10.58
N TYR A 75 12.37 16.76 9.36
CA TYR A 75 11.19 17.61 9.08
C TYR A 75 9.95 16.81 8.63
N VAL A 76 10.05 15.50 8.50
CA VAL A 76 8.96 14.62 8.08
C VAL A 76 8.58 13.71 9.24
N MET A 77 7.28 13.54 9.47
CA MET A 77 6.79 12.64 10.52
C MET A 77 7.09 11.18 10.17
N SER A 78 7.75 10.47 11.06
CA SER A 78 7.92 9.02 10.96
C SER A 78 6.59 8.31 11.17
N LEU A 79 6.41 7.18 10.49
CA LEU A 79 5.19 6.38 10.52
C LEU A 79 5.45 5.03 11.20
N ASP A 80 4.41 4.47 11.79
CA ASP A 80 4.41 3.15 12.41
C ASP A 80 3.40 2.25 11.71
N ASN A 81 3.88 1.24 11.00
CA ASN A 81 3.05 0.28 10.26
C ASN A 81 2.49 -0.85 11.14
N GLU A 82 2.97 -1.00 12.36
CA GLU A 82 2.43 -1.97 13.32
C GLU A 82 1.30 -1.37 14.16
N LYS A 83 1.19 -0.03 14.17
CA LYS A 83 0.15 0.68 14.90
C LYS A 83 -1.22 0.39 14.33
N VAL A 84 -2.12 -0.08 15.19
CA VAL A 84 -3.56 -0.19 14.87
C VAL A 84 -4.24 1.13 15.19
N ALA A 85 -4.80 1.76 14.20
CA ALA A 85 -5.54 3.01 14.34
C ALA A 85 -7.05 2.80 14.15
N LYS A 86 -7.86 3.41 15.01
CA LYS A 86 -9.32 3.38 14.88
C LYS A 86 -9.80 4.58 14.07
N ILE A 87 -10.38 4.30 12.91
CA ILE A 87 -10.93 5.30 11.98
C ILE A 87 -12.38 4.94 11.70
N ASN A 88 -13.32 5.85 12.03
CA ASN A 88 -14.77 5.61 11.83
C ASN A 88 -15.26 4.25 12.36
N ALA A 89 -14.91 3.95 13.60
CA ALA A 89 -15.25 2.70 14.30
C ALA A 89 -14.61 1.41 13.79
N ASN A 90 -13.80 1.44 12.74
CA ASN A 90 -13.04 0.29 12.22
C ASN A 90 -11.55 0.39 12.58
N ASN A 91 -10.90 -0.75 12.67
CA ASN A 91 -9.47 -0.86 12.95
C ASN A 91 -8.69 -0.95 11.64
N PHE A 92 -7.65 -0.12 11.51
CA PHE A 92 -6.79 -0.08 10.33
C PHE A 92 -5.32 -0.19 10.71
N VAL A 93 -4.53 -0.74 9.79
CA VAL A 93 -3.07 -0.71 9.82
C VAL A 93 -2.56 -0.10 8.52
N LEU A 94 -1.38 0.49 8.58
CA LEU A 94 -0.69 0.99 7.39
C LEU A 94 -0.13 -0.22 6.62
N TYR A 95 -0.54 -0.36 5.35
CA TYR A 95 -0.26 -1.57 4.57
C TYR A 95 0.71 -1.34 3.42
N GLY A 96 0.62 -0.22 2.73
CA GLY A 96 1.40 0.01 1.53
C GLY A 96 1.57 1.47 1.15
N TYR A 97 2.47 1.70 0.17
CA TYR A 97 2.77 3.01 -0.37
C TYR A 97 2.89 2.97 -1.88
N ARG A 98 2.36 3.99 -2.55
CA ARG A 98 2.40 4.18 -4.00
C ARG A 98 3.04 5.52 -4.35
N PRO A 99 4.34 5.59 -4.61
CA PRO A 99 5.06 6.86 -4.80
C PRO A 99 4.55 7.71 -5.98
N ARG A 100 3.87 7.09 -6.95
CA ARG A 100 3.30 7.79 -8.10
C ARG A 100 1.90 8.38 -7.86
N ALA A 101 1.24 8.02 -6.78
CA ALA A 101 -0.11 8.48 -6.44
C ALA A 101 -0.04 9.78 -5.63
N LYS A 102 -0.09 10.95 -6.29
CA LYS A 102 0.11 12.27 -5.66
C LYS A 102 -0.88 12.63 -4.56
N LYS A 103 -2.15 12.23 -4.68
CA LYS A 103 -3.20 12.62 -3.71
C LYS A 103 -3.38 11.63 -2.56
N HIS A 104 -3.26 10.35 -2.85
CA HIS A 104 -3.52 9.27 -1.89
C HIS A 104 -2.46 8.18 -2.02
N PRO A 105 -1.22 8.49 -1.60
CA PRO A 105 -0.09 7.58 -1.79
C PRO A 105 -0.09 6.39 -0.82
N PHE A 106 -0.74 6.50 0.33
CA PHE A 106 -0.74 5.45 1.34
C PHE A 106 -1.93 4.51 1.18
N ILE A 107 -1.71 3.24 1.50
CA ILE A 107 -2.72 2.19 1.53
C ILE A 107 -2.87 1.75 2.96
N ILE A 108 -4.10 1.74 3.45
CA ILE A 108 -4.47 1.23 4.76
C ILE A 108 -5.33 -0.02 4.61
N LYS A 109 -5.15 -0.98 5.50
CA LYS A 109 -5.90 -2.23 5.52
C LYS A 109 -6.88 -2.24 6.69
N ASN A 110 -8.15 -2.43 6.38
CA ASN A 110 -9.19 -2.61 7.37
C ASN A 110 -9.11 -4.03 7.95
N LEU A 111 -8.88 -4.14 9.26
CA LEU A 111 -8.75 -5.41 9.96
C LEU A 111 -10.09 -6.06 10.29
N ASP A 112 -11.17 -5.27 10.33
CA ASP A 112 -12.50 -5.75 10.68
C ASP A 112 -13.25 -6.35 9.48
N LYS A 113 -12.77 -6.08 8.25
CA LYS A 113 -13.31 -6.65 7.02
C LYS A 113 -12.55 -7.91 6.63
N LYS A 114 -13.27 -9.02 6.51
CA LYS A 114 -12.72 -10.31 6.05
C LYS A 114 -12.75 -10.47 4.51
N ASP A 115 -13.45 -9.59 3.83
CA ASP A 115 -13.63 -9.64 2.38
C ASP A 115 -12.39 -9.10 1.65
N GLY A 116 -12.16 -9.52 0.40
CA GLY A 116 -11.02 -9.09 -0.41
C GLY A 116 -10.91 -7.58 -0.66
N ASN A 117 -11.96 -6.81 -0.33
CA ASN A 117 -12.01 -5.34 -0.44
C ASN A 117 -11.68 -4.62 0.89
N ASN A 118 -10.68 -5.10 1.59
CA ASN A 118 -10.25 -4.52 2.87
C ASN A 118 -9.17 -3.43 2.75
N LEU A 119 -8.68 -3.16 1.54
CA LEU A 119 -7.68 -2.12 1.28
C LEU A 119 -8.35 -0.80 0.88
N GLN A 120 -7.88 0.29 1.46
CA GLN A 120 -8.31 1.65 1.16
C GLN A 120 -7.09 2.55 0.96
N VAL A 121 -7.25 3.61 0.18
CA VAL A 121 -6.20 4.60 -0.02
C VAL A 121 -6.44 5.83 0.85
N CYS A 122 -5.38 6.44 1.35
CA CYS A 122 -5.46 7.68 2.13
C CYS A 122 -4.36 8.66 1.75
N SER A 123 -4.60 9.93 2.08
CA SER A 123 -3.62 11.00 1.93
C SER A 123 -2.50 10.89 2.96
N GLU A 124 -1.43 11.62 2.72
CA GLU A 124 -0.31 11.72 3.65
C GLU A 124 -0.74 12.26 5.01
N ASP A 125 -1.56 13.33 5.04
CA ASP A 125 -2.08 13.92 6.26
C ASP A 125 -2.85 12.91 7.13
N VAL A 126 -3.64 12.05 6.48
CA VAL A 126 -4.38 10.98 7.18
C VAL A 126 -3.42 9.92 7.71
N ALA A 127 -2.42 9.52 6.93
CA ALA A 127 -1.41 8.57 7.35
C ALA A 127 -0.62 9.11 8.55
N GLU A 128 -0.16 10.35 8.51
CA GLU A 128 0.57 11.01 9.60
C GLU A 128 -0.29 11.17 10.86
N LYS A 129 -1.55 11.59 10.70
CA LYS A 129 -2.49 11.77 11.82
C LYS A 129 -2.72 10.49 12.61
N PHE A 130 -2.91 9.37 11.95
CA PHE A 130 -3.31 8.12 12.57
C PHE A 130 -2.15 7.17 12.86
N PHE A 131 -1.12 7.18 12.02
CA PHE A 131 0.02 6.26 12.10
C PHE A 131 1.35 6.97 12.40
N GLY A 132 1.34 8.29 12.54
CA GLY A 132 2.52 9.05 12.91
C GLY A 132 3.05 8.71 14.31
N ILE A 133 4.37 8.76 14.44
CA ILE A 133 5.09 8.60 15.71
C ILE A 133 5.20 9.97 16.35
N ALA A 134 4.64 10.15 17.53
CA ALA A 134 4.67 11.41 18.26
C ALA A 134 6.13 11.86 18.54
N GLY A 135 6.41 13.14 18.29
CA GLY A 135 7.74 13.72 18.51
C GLY A 135 8.76 13.46 17.38
N SER A 136 8.38 12.72 16.32
CA SER A 136 9.26 12.48 15.17
C SER A 136 9.34 13.68 14.22
N LYS A 137 8.33 14.56 14.21
CA LYS A 137 8.33 15.80 13.43
C LYS A 137 9.02 16.88 14.22
N THR A 138 10.16 17.32 13.78
CA THR A 138 10.72 18.59 14.26
C THR A 138 9.91 19.69 13.59
N TYR A 139 9.00 20.29 14.32
CA TYR A 139 8.38 21.55 13.89
C TYR A 139 9.53 22.51 13.63
N GLY A 140 9.65 22.98 12.40
CA GLY A 140 10.68 23.95 12.05
C GLY A 140 10.47 25.18 12.90
N THR A 141 11.37 25.41 13.84
CA THR A 141 11.41 26.68 14.57
C THR A 141 11.83 27.71 13.54
N LEU A 142 10.90 28.54 13.08
CA LEU A 142 11.22 29.68 12.25
C LEU A 142 12.04 30.65 13.11
N ILE A 143 13.33 30.69 12.85
CA ILE A 143 14.21 31.69 13.46
C ILE A 143 13.98 32.99 12.72
N LYS A 144 13.31 33.94 13.36
CA LYS A 144 13.20 35.31 12.85
C LYS A 144 14.50 36.02 13.13
N THR A 145 15.17 36.46 12.08
CA THR A 145 16.39 37.28 12.16
C THR A 145 16.07 38.70 11.75
N ASP A 146 16.75 39.68 12.34
CA ASP A 146 16.75 41.06 11.89
C ASP A 146 17.56 41.22 10.60
N ILE A 147 17.62 42.44 10.10
CA ILE A 147 18.31 42.79 8.87
C ILE A 147 19.86 42.58 8.99
N ASP A 148 20.37 42.51 10.20
CA ASP A 148 21.79 42.29 10.51
C ASP A 148 22.07 40.81 10.80
N GLY A 149 21.08 39.93 10.71
CA GLY A 149 21.20 38.48 10.91
C GLY A 149 21.09 38.02 12.38
N ASN A 150 20.73 38.92 13.31
CA ASN A 150 20.55 38.53 14.71
C ASN A 150 19.20 37.89 14.94
N VAL A 151 19.14 36.83 15.74
CA VAL A 151 17.90 36.15 16.10
C VAL A 151 17.03 37.05 16.98
N ILE A 152 15.86 37.46 16.46
CA ILE A 152 14.89 38.34 17.16
C ILE A 152 13.68 37.57 17.71
N GLY A 153 13.53 36.30 17.38
CA GLY A 153 12.47 35.44 17.89
C GLY A 153 12.44 34.09 17.23
N THR A 154 11.70 33.19 17.85
CA THR A 154 11.40 31.84 17.33
C THR A 154 9.89 31.67 17.28
N GLU A 155 9.38 31.15 16.19
CA GLU A 155 7.95 30.81 16.04
C GLU A 155 7.86 29.30 15.79
N GLU A 156 7.13 28.59 16.64
CA GLU A 156 6.80 27.19 16.41
C GLU A 156 5.71 27.14 15.33
N VAL A 157 5.97 26.42 14.25
CA VAL A 157 5.05 26.19 13.13
C VAL A 157 4.44 24.80 13.25
#